data_b28978b4eb02b0e447196fb76536e756
#
_entry.id   b28978b4eb02b0e447196fb76536e756
#
_cell.length_a   1.000
_cell.length_b   1.000
_cell.length_c   1.000
_cell.angle_alpha   90.00
_cell.angle_beta   90.00
_cell.angle_gamma   90.00
#
_symmetry.space_group_name_H-M   'P 1'
#
loop_
_entity.id
_entity.type
_entity.pdbx_description
1 polymer ?
#
loop_
_entity_poly.entity_id
_entity_poly.type
_entity_poly.pdbx_seq_one_letter_code
_entity_poly.pdbx_strand_id
1 'polypeptide(L)'
;MRQLFLFALIALFSFSSFSVKPGLIANEDCIAELNSLISATGDATSLSVKDKTGLVGKATDAKEAYTSGKMDDTLDKLYDYESKVEELADGPKPKISSTDYESLTKAVKAAIACL
;
A
#
# COMPACT_ATOMS: atom_id res chain seq x y z
N MET A 1 38.94 11.89 -11.90
CA MET A 1 38.67 11.77 -11.76
C MET A 1 37.99 11.64 -11.73
N ARG A 2 37.68 11.67 -11.91
CA ARG A 2 36.98 11.47 -11.95
C ARG A 2 36.17 11.29 -11.46
N GLN A 3 36.00 11.27 -11.23
CA GLN A 3 35.25 11.13 -10.76
C GLN A 3 34.53 11.54 -10.34
N LEU A 4 34.57 11.87 -10.45
CA LEU A 4 33.92 12.18 -10.10
C LEU A 4 33.02 12.46 -10.25
N PHE A 5 33.11 12.46 -10.59
CA PHE A 5 32.21 12.64 -10.79
C PHE A 5 31.25 12.29 -10.65
N LEU A 6 31.46 11.96 -10.74
CA LEU A 6 30.66 11.55 -10.61
C LEU A 6 29.89 11.57 -9.91
N PHE A 7 29.70 11.93 -9.53
CA PHE A 7 29.04 12.09 -8.86
C PHE A 7 28.14 12.54 -8.72
N ALA A 8 28.24 12.79 -9.14
CA ALA A 8 27.48 13.29 -9.05
C ALA A 8 26.43 13.08 -9.41
N LEU A 9 26.33 12.86 -9.71
CA LEU A 9 25.47 12.66 -9.97
C LEU A 9 24.57 12.22 -9.44
N ILE A 10 24.53 12.06 -9.07
CA ILE A 10 23.80 11.79 -8.54
C ILE A 10 22.92 12.17 -7.99
N ALA A 11 22.96 12.64 -7.99
CA ALA A 11 22.30 13.01 -7.49
C ALA A 11 21.34 13.20 -7.70
N LEU A 12 21.48 13.35 -8.03
CA LEU A 12 20.82 13.50 -8.23
C LEU A 12 19.83 13.19 -8.17
N PHE A 13 19.75 13.03 -8.15
CA PHE A 13 18.98 12.81 -8.20
C PHE A 13 18.25 12.68 -7.62
N SER A 14 18.29 12.76 -7.29
CA SER A 14 17.76 12.80 -6.81
C SER A 14 17.08 13.17 -6.49
N PHE A 15 17.01 13.20 -6.56
CA PHE A 15 16.43 13.67 -6.42
C PHE A 15 15.55 13.76 -6.22
N SER A 16 15.60 13.79 -6.26
CA SER A 16 14.88 14.01 -6.25
C SER A 16 14.15 14.33 -5.95
N SER A 17 14.11 14.38 -5.93
CA SER A 17 13.50 14.66 -5.74
C SER A 17 12.86 15.11 -5.44
N PHE A 18 12.65 15.29 -5.46
CA PHE A 18 12.20 15.74 -5.24
C PHE A 18 11.40 16.11 -5.03
N SER A 19 11.10 15.95 -4.85
CA SER A 19 10.36 16.36 -4.72
C SER A 19 9.80 17.10 -4.93
N VAL A 20 9.67 17.30 -5.07
CA VAL A 20 9.11 18.09 -5.35
C VAL A 20 8.11 18.83 -5.49
N LYS A 21 7.27 18.68 -5.75
CA LYS A 21 6.19 19.44 -5.97
C LYS A 21 5.09 18.98 -5.30
N PRO A 22 4.75 19.59 -4.41
CA PRO A 22 3.86 19.19 -3.45
C PRO A 22 2.60 18.65 -4.01
N GLY A 23 1.93 17.86 -3.32
CA GLY A 23 0.64 17.37 -3.69
C GLY A 23 0.67 16.33 -4.77
N LEU A 24 1.06 16.70 -5.95
CA LEU A 24 1.04 15.78 -7.08
C LEU A 24 2.02 14.67 -6.92
N ILE A 25 3.19 14.99 -6.43
CA ILE A 25 4.23 14.00 -6.27
C ILE A 25 3.89 13.07 -5.15
N ALA A 26 3.33 13.59 -4.07
CA ALA A 26 2.89 12.76 -2.98
C ALA A 26 1.84 11.76 -3.45
N ASN A 27 0.97 12.17 -4.41
CA ASN A 27 -0.03 11.28 -4.94
C ASN A 27 0.58 10.08 -5.64
N GLU A 28 1.68 10.27 -6.33
CA GLU A 28 2.35 9.16 -6.99
C GLU A 28 2.91 8.17 -5.99
N ASP A 29 3.47 8.67 -4.90
CA ASP A 29 4.02 7.80 -3.86
C ASP A 29 2.93 6.97 -3.22
N CYS A 30 1.78 7.57 -2.96
CA CYS A 30 0.70 6.84 -2.32
C CYS A 30 0.05 5.86 -3.27
N ILE A 31 0.02 6.14 -4.57
CA ILE A 31 -0.43 5.17 -5.54
C ILE A 31 0.45 3.94 -5.51
N ALA A 32 1.76 4.12 -5.39
CA ALA A 32 2.68 2.99 -5.31
C ALA A 32 2.37 2.12 -4.08
N GLU A 33 2.10 2.76 -2.95
CA GLU A 33 1.76 2.03 -1.74
C GLU A 33 0.44 1.28 -1.89
N LEU A 34 -0.56 1.90 -2.53
CA LEU A 34 -1.83 1.24 -2.77
C LEU A 34 -1.69 0.07 -3.75
N ASN A 35 -0.86 0.22 -4.76
CA ASN A 35 -0.57 -0.88 -5.68
C ASN A 35 0.15 -2.01 -4.96
N SER A 36 1.07 -1.68 -4.05
CA SER A 36 1.76 -2.70 -3.27
C SER A 36 0.79 -3.48 -2.39
N LEU A 37 -0.19 -2.80 -1.82
CA LEU A 37 -1.22 -3.44 -1.03
C LEU A 37 -2.03 -4.42 -1.87
N ILE A 38 -2.43 -4.00 -3.07
CA ILE A 38 -3.18 -4.87 -3.97
C ILE A 38 -2.36 -6.10 -4.35
N SER A 39 -1.09 -5.90 -4.67
CA SER A 39 -0.20 -7.01 -5.05
C SER A 39 0.00 -7.97 -3.90
N ALA A 40 0.27 -7.45 -2.70
CA ALA A 40 0.49 -8.28 -1.53
C ALA A 40 -0.75 -9.13 -1.24
N THR A 41 -1.93 -8.53 -1.41
CA THR A 41 -3.18 -9.25 -1.19
C THR A 41 -3.34 -10.37 -2.19
N GLY A 42 -3.04 -10.10 -3.45
CA GLY A 42 -3.12 -11.11 -4.49
C GLY A 42 -2.14 -12.25 -4.29
N ASP A 43 -1.01 -11.97 -3.65
CA ASP A 43 0.03 -12.97 -3.40
C ASP A 43 -0.20 -13.77 -2.11
N ALA A 44 -1.16 -13.39 -1.28
CA ALA A 44 -1.44 -14.08 -0.02
C ALA A 44 -2.06 -15.44 -0.29
N THR A 45 -1.29 -16.50 -0.05
CA THR A 45 -1.71 -17.86 -0.42
C THR A 45 -2.58 -18.53 0.63
N SER A 46 -2.58 -18.03 1.85
CA SER A 46 -3.38 -18.63 2.92
C SER A 46 -4.85 -18.22 2.86
N LEU A 47 -5.19 -17.21 2.09
CA LEU A 47 -6.57 -16.73 1.99
C LEU A 47 -7.39 -17.58 1.04
N SER A 48 -8.67 -17.80 1.38
CA SER A 48 -9.59 -18.40 0.44
C SER A 48 -9.80 -17.44 -0.74
N VAL A 49 -10.27 -17.98 -1.86
CA VAL A 49 -10.55 -17.16 -3.03
C VAL A 49 -11.54 -16.06 -2.69
N LYS A 50 -12.56 -16.38 -1.90
CA LYS A 50 -13.58 -15.41 -1.52
C LYS A 50 -12.98 -14.27 -0.69
N ASP A 51 -12.19 -14.63 0.31
CA ASP A 51 -11.61 -13.62 1.19
C ASP A 51 -10.59 -12.76 0.43
N LYS A 52 -9.79 -13.39 -0.41
CA LYS A 52 -8.83 -12.67 -1.23
C LYS A 52 -9.53 -11.68 -2.14
N THR A 53 -10.58 -12.13 -2.83
CA THR A 53 -11.33 -11.27 -3.74
C THR A 53 -11.92 -10.08 -3.00
N GLY A 54 -12.46 -10.32 -1.79
CA GLY A 54 -13.01 -9.23 -0.97
C GLY A 54 -11.97 -8.21 -0.58
N LEU A 55 -10.79 -8.69 -0.17
CA LEU A 55 -9.72 -7.76 0.24
C LEU A 55 -9.14 -7.02 -0.96
N VAL A 56 -8.95 -7.69 -2.09
CA VAL A 56 -8.49 -7.01 -3.30
C VAL A 56 -9.48 -5.94 -3.70
N GLY A 57 -10.78 -6.23 -3.58
CA GLY A 57 -11.82 -5.25 -3.87
C GLY A 57 -11.71 -4.01 -3.00
N LYS A 58 -11.49 -4.20 -1.69
CA LYS A 58 -11.36 -3.07 -0.78
C LYS A 58 -10.12 -2.24 -1.09
N ALA A 59 -9.00 -2.88 -1.39
CA ALA A 59 -7.78 -2.17 -1.74
C ALA A 59 -7.94 -1.43 -3.07
N THR A 60 -8.59 -2.05 -4.04
CA THR A 60 -8.84 -1.41 -5.34
C THR A 60 -9.78 -0.21 -5.17
N ASP A 61 -10.82 -0.36 -4.36
CA ASP A 61 -11.73 0.75 -4.09
C ASP A 61 -11.00 1.91 -3.42
N ALA A 62 -10.07 1.60 -2.51
CA ALA A 62 -9.28 2.64 -1.88
C ALA A 62 -8.43 3.38 -2.91
N LYS A 63 -7.83 2.65 -3.83
CA LYS A 63 -7.02 3.27 -4.88
C LYS A 63 -7.88 4.16 -5.77
N GLU A 64 -9.06 3.68 -6.15
CA GLU A 64 -9.97 4.47 -6.98
C GLU A 64 -10.43 5.73 -6.26
N ALA A 65 -10.75 5.63 -4.99
CA ALA A 65 -11.14 6.80 -4.21
C ALA A 65 -10.00 7.80 -4.14
N TYR A 66 -8.79 7.30 -3.95
CA TYR A 66 -7.62 8.16 -3.86
C TYR A 66 -7.39 8.91 -5.18
N THR A 67 -7.47 8.21 -6.31
CA THR A 67 -7.25 8.85 -7.61
C THR A 67 -8.37 9.84 -7.95
N SER A 68 -9.53 9.68 -7.33
CA SER A 68 -10.65 10.61 -7.49
C SER A 68 -10.59 11.78 -6.50
N GLY A 69 -9.57 11.83 -5.66
CA GLY A 69 -9.41 12.93 -4.70
C GLY A 69 -10.26 12.79 -3.46
N LYS A 70 -10.81 11.62 -3.21
CA LYS A 70 -11.70 11.39 -2.07
C LYS A 70 -10.93 10.78 -0.92
N MET A 71 -10.22 11.61 -0.17
CA MET A 71 -9.34 11.14 0.88
C MET A 71 -10.09 10.40 1.99
N ASP A 72 -11.25 10.92 2.39
CA ASP A 72 -12.02 10.29 3.46
C ASP A 72 -12.47 8.89 3.06
N ASP A 73 -12.93 8.73 1.82
CA ASP A 73 -13.32 7.42 1.31
C ASP A 73 -12.13 6.48 1.23
N THR A 74 -10.98 7.01 0.83
CA THR A 74 -9.75 6.22 0.77
C THR A 74 -9.42 5.64 2.14
N LEU A 75 -9.45 6.48 3.17
CA LEU A 75 -9.16 6.04 4.53
C LEU A 75 -10.20 5.04 5.02
N ASP A 76 -11.47 5.28 4.73
CA ASP A 76 -12.52 4.35 5.14
C ASP A 76 -12.30 2.96 4.56
N LYS A 77 -11.94 2.91 3.28
CA LYS A 77 -11.69 1.62 2.63
C LYS A 77 -10.46 0.92 3.20
N LEU A 78 -9.42 1.68 3.52
CA LEU A 78 -8.23 1.11 4.11
C LEU A 78 -8.47 0.61 5.53
N TYR A 79 -9.24 1.33 6.31
CA TYR A 79 -9.60 0.86 7.65
C TYR A 79 -10.50 -0.37 7.58
N ASP A 80 -11.42 -0.41 6.62
CA ASP A 80 -12.23 -1.62 6.39
C ASP A 80 -11.35 -2.81 6.04
N TYR A 81 -10.35 -2.58 5.19
CA TYR A 81 -9.39 -3.61 4.82
C TYR A 81 -8.67 -4.14 6.06
N GLU A 82 -8.16 -3.22 6.88
CA GLU A 82 -7.42 -3.59 8.08
C GLU A 82 -8.29 -4.39 9.04
N SER A 83 -9.53 -3.95 9.23
CA SER A 83 -10.46 -4.64 10.11
C SER A 83 -10.76 -6.04 9.61
N LYS A 84 -10.88 -6.21 8.31
CA LYS A 84 -11.15 -7.52 7.73
C LYS A 84 -9.96 -8.46 7.92
N VAL A 85 -8.75 -7.94 7.75
CA VAL A 85 -7.55 -8.75 7.96
C VAL A 85 -7.48 -9.21 9.41
N GLU A 86 -7.78 -8.31 10.35
CA GLU A 86 -7.78 -8.67 11.77
C GLU A 86 -8.84 -9.71 12.07
N GLU A 87 -10.02 -9.56 11.48
CA GLU A 87 -11.08 -10.53 11.65
C GLU A 87 -10.66 -11.92 11.17
N LEU A 88 -9.96 -11.97 10.05
CA LEU A 88 -9.49 -13.24 9.50
C LEU A 88 -8.44 -13.90 10.39
N ALA A 89 -7.66 -13.10 11.09
CA ALA A 89 -6.61 -13.60 11.98
C ALA A 89 -7.14 -14.00 13.35
N ASP A 90 -8.34 -13.56 13.69
CA ASP A 90 -8.88 -13.75 15.02
C ASP A 90 -9.53 -15.12 15.16
N GLY A 91 -9.72 -15.53 16.43
CA GLY A 91 -10.44 -16.75 16.73
C GLY A 91 -9.56 -17.98 16.77
N PRO A 92 -10.14 -19.13 17.14
CA PRO A 92 -9.39 -20.37 17.32
C PRO A 92 -8.94 -21.00 16.00
N LYS A 93 -9.58 -20.62 14.89
CA LYS A 93 -9.20 -21.12 13.57
C LYS A 93 -8.99 -19.96 12.62
N PRO A 94 -7.82 -19.32 12.70
CA PRO A 94 -7.56 -18.18 11.81
C PRO A 94 -7.63 -18.59 10.36
N LYS A 95 -8.15 -17.69 9.52
CA LYS A 95 -8.28 -17.92 8.09
C LYS A 95 -7.15 -17.30 7.29
N ILE A 96 -6.12 -16.82 7.97
CA ILE A 96 -4.95 -16.22 7.36
C ILE A 96 -3.74 -16.68 8.16
N SER A 97 -2.63 -16.95 7.47
CA SER A 97 -1.40 -17.32 8.16
C SER A 97 -0.79 -16.11 8.83
N SER A 98 0.07 -16.35 9.83
CA SER A 98 0.73 -15.24 10.52
C SER A 98 1.63 -14.46 9.56
N THR A 99 2.27 -15.15 8.63
CA THR A 99 3.12 -14.49 7.63
C THR A 99 2.30 -13.57 6.74
N ASP A 100 1.18 -14.05 6.22
CA ASP A 100 0.31 -13.21 5.39
C ASP A 100 -0.30 -12.09 6.21
N TYR A 101 -0.71 -12.38 7.44
CA TYR A 101 -1.25 -11.35 8.31
C TYR A 101 -0.27 -10.19 8.50
N GLU A 102 0.98 -10.51 8.79
CA GLU A 102 1.99 -9.48 8.98
C GLU A 102 2.25 -8.71 7.70
N SER A 103 2.32 -9.42 6.59
CA SER A 103 2.57 -8.79 5.29
C SER A 103 1.46 -7.82 4.93
N LEU A 104 0.21 -8.23 5.06
CA LEU A 104 -0.92 -7.39 4.69
C LEU A 104 -1.11 -6.24 5.67
N THR A 105 -0.90 -6.49 6.96
CA THR A 105 -0.99 -5.44 7.97
C THR A 105 0.05 -4.37 7.71
N LYS A 106 1.28 -4.78 7.40
CA LYS A 106 2.34 -3.83 7.10
C LYS A 106 2.01 -3.01 5.86
N ALA A 107 1.50 -3.66 4.83
CA ALA A 107 1.17 -2.98 3.58
C ALA A 107 0.05 -1.96 3.76
N VAL A 108 -1.01 -2.33 4.50
CA VAL A 108 -2.13 -1.41 4.69
C VAL A 108 -1.73 -0.24 5.59
N LYS A 109 -0.91 -0.49 6.59
CA LYS A 109 -0.43 0.60 7.45
C LYS A 109 0.48 1.56 6.70
N ALA A 110 1.29 1.04 5.79
CA ALA A 110 2.12 1.89 4.95
C ALA A 110 1.27 2.77 4.04
N ALA A 111 0.20 2.21 3.49
CA ALA A 111 -0.72 2.98 2.66
C ALA A 111 -1.40 4.08 3.47
N ILE A 112 -1.87 3.77 4.68
CA ILE A 112 -2.51 4.76 5.53
C ILE A 112 -1.52 5.85 5.92
N ALA A 113 -0.30 5.47 6.26
CA ALA A 113 0.72 6.42 6.69
C ALA A 113 1.14 7.37 5.56
N CYS A 114 1.03 6.90 4.32
CA CYS A 114 1.37 7.73 3.16
C CYS A 114 0.38 8.89 3.00
N LEU A 115 -0.88 8.66 3.37
CA LEU A 115 -1.92 9.66 3.21
C LEU A 115 -1.84 10.74 4.28
#